data_6fe35acf39dce6df3f7ebd6c345c9790
#
_entry.id   6fe35acf39dce6df3f7ebd6c345c9790
#
_cell.length_a   1.000
_cell.length_b   1.000
_cell.length_c   1.000
_cell.angle_alpha   90.00
_cell.angle_beta   90.00
_cell.angle_gamma   90.00
#
_symmetry.space_group_name_H-M   'P 1'
#
loop_
_entity.id
_entity.type
_entity.pdbx_description
1 polymer ?
#
loop_
_entity_poly.entity_id
_entity_poly.type
_entity_poly.pdbx_seq_one_letter_code
_entity_poly.pdbx_strand_id
1 'polypeptide(L)'
;GVPVGFWRSPPNSLNVFYTESVMDELAHLAGQDPLAYRLKFLSASPRHKVALEQVALQAGWGSSLPEGNGRGIAINDWPPMEEDFTVAAVVAEVSITNQGKLKVHRVDCVIDCGFAVNPDSVMAQMEGGIIMGMSAALFEQITLEDGRVKQSNFDDYRIARMRDTPEINVSIVKNDSAPTGTGEPATSPIVPAITNAIFAATGKRIRSLPIGKQKLV
;
A
#
# COMPACT_ATOMS: atom_id res chain seq x y z
N GLY A 1 21.82 1.96 -23.35
CA GLY A 1 20.86 1.43 -22.37
C GLY A 1 19.63 2.30 -22.28
N VAL A 2 18.56 1.79 -21.69
CA VAL A 2 17.35 2.59 -21.41
C VAL A 2 17.65 3.49 -20.22
N PRO A 3 17.39 4.81 -20.29
CA PRO A 3 17.52 5.71 -19.17
C PRO A 3 16.64 5.27 -18.02
N VAL A 4 17.17 5.27 -16.81
CA VAL A 4 16.43 4.98 -15.58
C VAL A 4 16.63 6.11 -14.58
N GLY A 5 15.69 6.28 -13.64
CA GLY A 5 15.76 7.31 -12.62
C GLY A 5 14.98 6.91 -11.38
N PHE A 6 15.02 7.75 -10.36
CA PHE A 6 14.26 7.55 -9.14
C PHE A 6 12.77 7.77 -9.40
N TRP A 7 11.96 6.92 -8.78
CA TRP A 7 10.53 7.07 -8.67
C TRP A 7 10.16 7.33 -7.21
N ARG A 8 8.96 7.83 -6.92
CA ARG A 8 8.53 8.15 -5.56
C ARG A 8 8.70 6.97 -4.60
N SER A 9 9.30 7.20 -3.42
CA SER A 9 9.62 6.20 -2.40
C SER A 9 10.73 5.19 -2.77
N PRO A 10 11.88 5.62 -3.37
CA PRO A 10 12.99 4.72 -3.61
C PRO A 10 13.78 4.43 -2.30
N PRO A 11 14.21 3.20 -2.00
CA PRO A 11 14.00 1.94 -2.72
C PRO A 11 12.70 1.22 -2.32
N ASN A 12 11.93 1.77 -1.39
CA ASN A 12 10.78 1.14 -0.76
C ASN A 12 9.64 0.83 -1.74
N SER A 13 9.57 1.51 -2.88
CA SER A 13 8.55 1.26 -3.91
C SER A 13 8.45 -0.22 -4.35
N LEU A 14 9.55 -0.97 -4.30
CA LEU A 14 9.58 -2.41 -4.59
C LEU A 14 9.78 -3.25 -3.32
N ASN A 15 10.69 -2.83 -2.43
CA ASN A 15 11.06 -3.63 -1.27
C ASN A 15 9.88 -3.91 -0.34
N VAL A 16 9.02 -2.91 -0.11
CA VAL A 16 7.84 -3.06 0.74
C VAL A 16 6.82 -4.03 0.15
N PHE A 17 6.70 -4.08 -1.18
CA PHE A 17 5.87 -5.11 -1.82
C PHE A 17 6.35 -6.52 -1.47
N TYR A 18 7.66 -6.77 -1.51
CA TYR A 18 8.21 -8.08 -1.17
C TYR A 18 8.08 -8.38 0.32
N THR A 19 8.54 -7.48 1.18
CA THR A 19 8.58 -7.72 2.63
C THR A 19 7.18 -7.89 3.22
N GLU A 20 6.24 -7.02 2.87
CA GLU A 20 4.88 -7.05 3.41
C GLU A 20 4.02 -8.18 2.81
N SER A 21 4.30 -8.60 1.57
CA SER A 21 3.70 -9.81 1.02
C SER A 21 4.21 -11.06 1.73
N VAL A 22 5.52 -11.15 1.99
CA VAL A 22 6.11 -12.28 2.75
C VAL A 22 5.58 -12.31 4.18
N MET A 23 5.48 -11.17 4.86
CA MET A 23 4.90 -11.11 6.22
C MET A 23 3.47 -11.62 6.27
N ASP A 24 2.67 -11.30 5.27
CA ASP A 24 1.29 -11.79 5.16
C ASP A 24 1.24 -13.31 4.87
N GLU A 25 2.14 -13.81 4.02
CA GLU A 25 2.27 -15.24 3.76
C GLU A 25 2.68 -16.04 4.99
N LEU A 26 3.66 -15.53 5.76
CA LEU A 26 4.10 -16.15 7.00
C LEU A 26 2.98 -16.16 8.05
N ALA A 27 2.20 -15.09 8.15
CA ALA A 27 1.02 -15.06 9.01
C ALA A 27 0.02 -16.15 8.63
N HIS A 28 -0.28 -16.28 7.35
CA HIS A 28 -1.19 -17.31 6.83
C HIS A 28 -0.65 -18.73 7.08
N LEU A 29 0.62 -19.00 6.81
CA LEU A 29 1.26 -20.31 7.08
C LEU A 29 1.27 -20.65 8.57
N ALA A 30 1.36 -19.64 9.43
CA ALA A 30 1.29 -19.80 10.89
C ALA A 30 -0.15 -19.94 11.41
N GLY A 31 -1.18 -19.88 10.55
CA GLY A 31 -2.59 -19.89 10.93
C GLY A 31 -2.98 -18.69 11.80
N GLN A 32 -2.36 -17.54 11.59
CA GLN A 32 -2.53 -16.34 12.41
C GLN A 32 -3.10 -15.18 11.59
N ASP A 33 -3.83 -14.31 12.28
CA ASP A 33 -4.28 -13.04 11.73
C ASP A 33 -3.08 -12.17 11.30
N PRO A 34 -3.09 -11.56 10.09
CA PRO A 34 -1.98 -10.77 9.58
C PRO A 34 -1.57 -9.59 10.45
N LEU A 35 -2.51 -8.91 11.12
CA LEU A 35 -2.22 -7.84 12.07
C LEU A 35 -1.58 -8.40 13.33
N ALA A 36 -2.20 -9.42 13.95
CA ALA A 36 -1.70 -10.03 15.16
C ALA A 36 -0.30 -10.62 14.98
N TYR A 37 -0.02 -11.18 13.80
CA TYR A 37 1.30 -11.71 13.46
C TYR A 37 2.36 -10.60 13.42
N ARG A 38 2.09 -9.46 12.75
CA ARG A 38 3.00 -8.31 12.69
C ARG A 38 3.29 -7.71 14.07
N LEU A 39 2.26 -7.56 14.89
CA LEU A 39 2.39 -6.96 16.24
C LEU A 39 3.35 -7.72 17.16
N LYS A 40 3.55 -9.03 16.95
CA LYS A 40 4.51 -9.84 17.73
C LYS A 40 5.96 -9.38 17.58
N PHE A 41 6.33 -8.81 16.45
CA PHE A 41 7.69 -8.39 16.14
C PHE A 41 7.95 -6.92 16.48
N LEU A 42 6.95 -6.19 16.97
CA LEU A 42 7.02 -4.74 17.15
C LEU A 42 7.19 -4.32 18.63
N SER A 43 7.66 -5.22 19.51
CA SER A 43 7.89 -4.89 20.94
C SER A 43 8.88 -3.73 21.15
N ALA A 44 9.89 -3.61 20.28
CA ALA A 44 10.89 -2.53 20.28
C ALA A 44 10.55 -1.36 19.33
N SER A 45 9.38 -1.38 18.66
CA SER A 45 9.01 -0.40 17.64
C SER A 45 7.63 0.19 17.92
N PRO A 46 7.47 1.01 18.97
CA PRO A 46 6.17 1.49 19.44
C PRO A 46 5.43 2.33 18.41
N ARG A 47 6.11 3.11 17.58
CA ARG A 47 5.49 3.94 16.53
C ARG A 47 4.81 3.08 15.47
N HIS A 48 5.48 2.02 15.02
CA HIS A 48 4.91 1.04 14.08
C HIS A 48 3.69 0.34 14.67
N LYS A 49 3.79 -0.07 15.93
CA LYS A 49 2.68 -0.72 16.64
C LYS A 49 1.45 0.19 16.70
N VAL A 50 1.62 1.43 17.12
CA VAL A 50 0.53 2.42 17.21
C VAL A 50 -0.11 2.65 15.84
N ALA A 51 0.69 2.83 14.78
CA ALA A 51 0.18 3.06 13.44
C ALA A 51 -0.65 1.86 12.92
N LEU A 52 -0.17 0.62 13.14
CA LEU A 52 -0.90 -0.60 12.76
C LEU A 52 -2.20 -0.78 13.55
N GLU A 53 -2.17 -0.58 14.87
CA GLU A 53 -3.37 -0.72 15.70
C GLU A 53 -4.43 0.33 15.32
N GLN A 54 -4.03 1.58 15.07
CA GLN A 54 -4.95 2.65 14.70
C GLN A 54 -5.54 2.43 13.29
N VAL A 55 -4.73 2.06 12.30
CA VAL A 55 -5.26 1.81 10.94
C VAL A 55 -6.21 0.62 10.92
N ALA A 56 -5.91 -0.42 11.69
CA ALA A 56 -6.78 -1.58 11.84
C ALA A 56 -8.13 -1.22 12.48
N LEU A 57 -8.11 -0.41 13.54
CA LEU A 57 -9.33 0.09 14.18
C LEU A 57 -10.15 0.94 13.19
N GLN A 58 -9.51 1.88 12.48
CA GLN A 58 -10.15 2.76 11.51
C GLN A 58 -10.81 1.98 10.36
N ALA A 59 -10.12 0.95 9.85
CA ALA A 59 -10.62 0.09 8.78
C ALA A 59 -11.66 -0.95 9.24
N GLY A 60 -11.91 -1.07 10.55
CA GLY A 60 -12.76 -2.13 11.09
C GLY A 60 -12.18 -3.52 10.85
N TRP A 61 -10.86 -3.70 11.04
CA TRP A 61 -10.17 -4.98 10.87
C TRP A 61 -10.86 -6.08 11.70
N GLY A 62 -11.02 -7.27 11.13
CA GLY A 62 -11.71 -8.39 11.78
C GLY A 62 -13.23 -8.38 11.65
N SER A 63 -13.87 -7.30 11.16
CA SER A 63 -15.29 -7.33 10.84
C SER A 63 -15.55 -8.17 9.58
N SER A 64 -16.71 -8.83 9.54
CA SER A 64 -17.12 -9.64 8.39
C SER A 64 -17.30 -8.79 7.13
N LEU A 65 -16.90 -9.33 5.99
CA LEU A 65 -17.07 -8.74 4.67
C LEU A 65 -18.02 -9.59 3.81
N PRO A 66 -18.67 -8.99 2.81
CA PRO A 66 -19.40 -9.74 1.80
C PRO A 66 -18.48 -10.74 1.07
N GLU A 67 -19.06 -11.81 0.50
CA GLU A 67 -18.34 -12.77 -0.33
C GLU A 67 -17.63 -12.07 -1.51
N GLY A 68 -16.42 -12.50 -1.82
CA GLY A 68 -15.56 -11.89 -2.84
C GLY A 68 -14.87 -10.61 -2.42
N ASN A 69 -15.09 -10.14 -1.18
CA ASN A 69 -14.36 -9.00 -0.62
C ASN A 69 -13.22 -9.47 0.28
N GLY A 70 -12.18 -8.63 0.39
CA GLY A 70 -11.04 -8.89 1.28
C GLY A 70 -10.40 -7.60 1.75
N ARG A 71 -9.76 -7.67 2.92
CA ARG A 71 -8.88 -6.61 3.44
C ARG A 71 -7.46 -7.11 3.52
N GLY A 72 -6.52 -6.21 3.20
CA GLY A 72 -5.09 -6.45 3.37
C GLY A 72 -4.44 -5.28 4.07
N ILE A 73 -3.45 -5.57 4.90
CA ILE A 73 -2.72 -4.60 5.70
C ILE A 73 -1.25 -4.60 5.33
N ALA A 74 -0.63 -3.42 5.36
CA ALA A 74 0.81 -3.25 5.18
C ALA A 74 1.30 -2.01 5.91
N ILE A 75 2.60 -1.97 6.16
CA ILE A 75 3.27 -0.87 6.84
C ILE A 75 4.59 -0.53 6.16
N ASN A 76 5.01 0.73 6.27
CA ASN A 76 6.28 1.22 5.76
C ASN A 76 6.84 2.31 6.67
N ASP A 77 8.15 2.37 6.78
CA ASP A 77 8.89 3.50 7.36
C ASP A 77 9.66 4.25 6.26
N TRP A 78 9.83 5.56 6.45
CA TRP A 78 10.51 6.42 5.49
C TRP A 78 11.23 7.61 6.16
N PRO A 79 12.49 7.91 5.83
CA PRO A 79 13.40 7.05 5.06
C PRO A 79 13.75 5.77 5.83
N PRO A 80 14.04 4.66 5.15
CA PRO A 80 14.37 3.41 5.82
C PRO A 80 15.72 3.52 6.53
N MET A 81 15.83 2.89 7.70
CA MET A 81 17.07 2.75 8.48
C MET A 81 17.67 4.07 9.02
N GLU A 82 16.88 5.14 9.11
CA GLU A 82 17.28 6.38 9.77
C GLU A 82 16.69 6.50 11.17
N GLU A 83 17.28 7.32 12.04
CA GLU A 83 16.78 7.55 13.40
C GLU A 83 15.48 8.36 13.38
N ASP A 84 15.41 9.36 12.48
CA ASP A 84 14.25 10.20 12.25
C ASP A 84 13.48 9.72 11.01
N PHE A 85 12.41 8.99 11.21
CA PHE A 85 11.61 8.39 10.15
C PHE A 85 10.10 8.66 10.32
N THR A 86 9.39 8.57 9.24
CA THR A 86 7.92 8.56 9.19
C THR A 86 7.42 7.13 9.08
N VAL A 87 6.36 6.78 9.81
CA VAL A 87 5.67 5.50 9.66
C VAL A 87 4.34 5.72 8.95
N ALA A 88 4.03 4.91 7.94
CA ALA A 88 2.71 4.86 7.31
C ALA A 88 2.18 3.43 7.30
N ALA A 89 1.03 3.21 7.92
CA ALA A 89 0.29 1.95 7.89
C ALA A 89 -0.95 2.10 7.02
N VAL A 90 -1.23 1.09 6.19
CA VAL A 90 -2.32 1.13 5.20
C VAL A 90 -3.13 -0.15 5.26
N VAL A 91 -4.47 -0.01 5.23
CA VAL A 91 -5.40 -1.11 4.98
C VAL A 91 -6.17 -0.81 3.70
N ALA A 92 -6.19 -1.76 2.77
CA ALA A 92 -7.00 -1.70 1.57
C ALA A 92 -8.17 -2.69 1.65
N GLU A 93 -9.37 -2.25 1.24
CA GLU A 93 -10.53 -3.11 1.04
C GLU A 93 -10.85 -3.24 -0.45
N VAL A 94 -10.91 -4.47 -0.93
CA VAL A 94 -11.17 -4.77 -2.34
C VAL A 94 -12.34 -5.72 -2.50
N SER A 95 -12.93 -5.74 -3.71
CA SER A 95 -13.77 -6.84 -4.15
C SER A 95 -13.28 -7.42 -5.47
N ILE A 96 -13.46 -8.72 -5.62
CA ILE A 96 -13.22 -9.44 -6.87
C ILE A 96 -14.52 -10.13 -7.30
N THR A 97 -15.01 -9.79 -8.48
CA THR A 97 -16.21 -10.44 -9.01
C THR A 97 -15.89 -11.86 -9.50
N ASN A 98 -16.92 -12.71 -9.68
CA ASN A 98 -16.77 -14.05 -10.26
C ASN A 98 -16.14 -14.07 -11.67
N GLN A 99 -16.09 -12.88 -12.33
CA GLN A 99 -15.42 -12.67 -13.61
C GLN A 99 -13.96 -12.22 -13.46
N GLY A 100 -13.46 -12.13 -12.21
CA GLY A 100 -12.09 -11.69 -11.90
C GLY A 100 -11.88 -10.18 -11.98
N LYS A 101 -12.95 -9.37 -11.99
CA LYS A 101 -12.81 -7.91 -12.01
C LYS A 101 -12.54 -7.39 -10.60
N LEU A 102 -11.37 -6.76 -10.42
CA LEU A 102 -10.95 -6.11 -9.20
C LEU A 102 -11.55 -4.70 -9.09
N LYS A 103 -11.99 -4.35 -7.88
CA LYS A 103 -12.28 -2.97 -7.48
C LYS A 103 -11.69 -2.70 -6.10
N VAL A 104 -10.94 -1.62 -5.95
CA VAL A 104 -10.52 -1.07 -4.65
C VAL A 104 -11.65 -0.13 -4.19
N HIS A 105 -12.22 -0.39 -3.03
CA HIS A 105 -13.36 0.38 -2.51
C HIS A 105 -12.91 1.46 -1.54
N ARG A 106 -12.03 1.08 -0.62
CA ARG A 106 -11.61 1.92 0.49
C ARG A 106 -10.16 1.67 0.82
N VAL A 107 -9.48 2.74 1.21
CA VAL A 107 -8.12 2.71 1.75
C VAL A 107 -8.10 3.54 3.02
N ASP A 108 -7.72 2.93 4.12
CA ASP A 108 -7.44 3.60 5.38
C ASP A 108 -5.93 3.73 5.55
N CYS A 109 -5.46 4.90 5.94
CA CYS A 109 -4.05 5.20 6.15
C CYS A 109 -3.86 5.92 7.49
N VAL A 110 -2.89 5.47 8.25
CA VAL A 110 -2.42 6.16 9.46
C VAL A 110 -0.96 6.50 9.30
N ILE A 111 -0.63 7.78 9.53
CA ILE A 111 0.75 8.28 9.44
C ILE A 111 1.22 8.82 10.79
N ASP A 112 2.44 8.46 11.18
CA ASP A 112 3.21 9.09 12.25
C ASP A 112 4.43 9.77 11.63
N CYS A 113 4.39 11.09 11.52
CA CYS A 113 5.46 11.93 10.97
C CYS A 113 6.07 12.85 12.01
N GLY A 114 5.94 12.55 13.30
CA GLY A 114 6.22 13.53 14.36
C GLY A 114 5.18 14.65 14.34
N PHE A 115 5.59 15.85 14.73
CA PHE A 115 4.70 17.01 14.75
C PHE A 115 4.27 17.41 13.33
N ALA A 116 2.98 17.31 13.05
CA ALA A 116 2.41 17.69 11.77
C ALA A 116 2.24 19.23 11.70
N VAL A 117 3.19 19.91 11.08
CA VAL A 117 3.17 21.38 10.94
C VAL A 117 1.93 21.88 10.19
N ASN A 118 1.55 21.16 9.14
CA ASN A 118 0.33 21.42 8.37
C ASN A 118 -0.39 20.09 8.11
N PRO A 119 -1.39 19.72 8.93
CA PRO A 119 -2.11 18.47 8.80
C PRO A 119 -2.78 18.25 7.43
N ASP A 120 -3.35 19.31 6.84
CA ASP A 120 -4.00 19.22 5.52
C ASP A 120 -3.01 18.83 4.42
N SER A 121 -1.80 19.41 4.46
CA SER A 121 -0.73 19.05 3.52
C SER A 121 -0.24 17.62 3.74
N VAL A 122 -0.15 17.15 4.98
CA VAL A 122 0.20 15.77 5.30
C VAL A 122 -0.84 14.82 4.72
N MET A 123 -2.12 15.07 4.96
CA MET A 123 -3.22 14.24 4.42
C MET A 123 -3.20 14.21 2.89
N ALA A 124 -3.05 15.36 2.24
CA ALA A 124 -2.97 15.44 0.77
C ALA A 124 -1.77 14.65 0.20
N GLN A 125 -0.63 14.62 0.90
CA GLN A 125 0.52 13.80 0.49
C GLN A 125 0.23 12.30 0.63
N MET A 126 -0.47 11.88 1.67
CA MET A 126 -0.88 10.48 1.83
C MET A 126 -1.86 10.06 0.74
N GLU A 127 -2.90 10.83 0.48
CA GLU A 127 -3.88 10.58 -0.58
C GLU A 127 -3.22 10.48 -1.96
N GLY A 128 -2.37 11.46 -2.29
CA GLY A 128 -1.61 11.47 -3.55
C GLY A 128 -0.63 10.28 -3.68
N GLY A 129 0.05 9.92 -2.58
CA GLY A 129 0.94 8.75 -2.53
C GLY A 129 0.20 7.44 -2.74
N ILE A 130 -0.95 7.27 -2.08
CA ILE A 130 -1.83 6.11 -2.22
C ILE A 130 -2.31 5.97 -3.67
N ILE A 131 -2.83 7.05 -4.27
CA ILE A 131 -3.32 7.03 -5.66
C ILE A 131 -2.18 6.67 -6.62
N MET A 132 -0.99 7.24 -6.45
CA MET A 132 0.17 6.96 -7.29
C MET A 132 0.63 5.50 -7.16
N GLY A 133 0.79 4.99 -5.95
CA GLY A 133 1.18 3.59 -5.71
C GLY A 133 0.13 2.60 -6.22
N MET A 134 -1.16 2.89 -5.99
CA MET A 134 -2.27 2.10 -6.54
C MET A 134 -2.29 2.11 -8.07
N SER A 135 -2.07 3.26 -8.70
CA SER A 135 -2.00 3.40 -10.15
C SER A 135 -0.93 2.48 -10.74
N ALA A 136 0.28 2.51 -10.17
CA ALA A 136 1.37 1.64 -10.58
C ALA A 136 1.04 0.16 -10.37
N ALA A 137 0.50 -0.19 -9.19
CA ALA A 137 0.13 -1.58 -8.88
C ALA A 137 -0.92 -2.16 -9.83
N LEU A 138 -1.86 -1.34 -10.28
CA LEU A 138 -3.00 -1.80 -11.09
C LEU A 138 -2.73 -1.74 -12.60
N PHE A 139 -2.04 -0.71 -13.09
CA PHE A 139 -2.10 -0.36 -14.50
C PHE A 139 -0.76 -0.07 -15.18
N GLU A 140 0.19 0.55 -14.46
CA GLU A 140 1.35 1.16 -15.11
C GLU A 140 2.38 0.11 -15.53
N GLN A 141 2.72 0.11 -16.79
CA GLN A 141 3.70 -0.81 -17.37
C GLN A 141 4.47 -0.15 -18.50
N ILE A 142 5.78 -0.10 -18.37
CA ILE A 142 6.70 0.21 -19.47
C ILE A 142 7.23 -1.11 -20.02
N THR A 143 7.10 -1.29 -21.33
CA THR A 143 7.61 -2.46 -22.04
C THR A 143 8.73 -2.04 -22.99
N LEU A 144 9.74 -2.91 -23.11
CA LEU A 144 10.86 -2.69 -24.01
C LEU A 144 10.76 -3.63 -25.20
N GLU A 145 10.91 -3.10 -26.40
CA GLU A 145 10.94 -3.84 -27.65
C GLU A 145 12.11 -3.32 -28.48
N ASP A 146 13.02 -4.20 -28.90
CA ASP A 146 14.24 -3.87 -29.67
C ASP A 146 15.08 -2.74 -29.06
N GLY A 147 15.21 -2.74 -27.73
CA GLY A 147 15.99 -1.75 -26.98
C GLY A 147 15.33 -0.37 -26.84
N ARG A 148 14.05 -0.24 -27.17
CA ARG A 148 13.26 1.00 -27.06
C ARG A 148 12.05 0.80 -26.18
N VAL A 149 11.60 1.89 -25.52
CA VAL A 149 10.32 1.92 -24.83
C VAL A 149 9.21 1.87 -25.86
N LYS A 150 8.23 0.96 -25.68
CA LYS A 150 7.09 0.79 -26.56
C LYS A 150 6.04 1.86 -26.36
N GLN A 151 5.80 2.24 -25.09
CA GLN A 151 4.84 3.30 -24.75
C GLN A 151 5.37 4.66 -25.24
N SER A 152 4.55 5.38 -25.98
CA SER A 152 4.95 6.62 -26.64
C SER A 152 4.21 7.85 -26.13
N ASN A 153 3.00 7.68 -25.56
CA ASN A 153 2.16 8.80 -25.12
C ASN A 153 1.13 8.36 -24.06
N PHE A 154 0.28 9.27 -23.61
CA PHE A 154 -0.76 9.06 -22.60
C PHE A 154 -1.88 8.09 -22.99
N ASP A 155 -2.05 7.79 -24.28
CA ASP A 155 -3.04 6.82 -24.76
C ASP A 155 -2.60 5.36 -24.58
N ASP A 156 -1.29 5.10 -24.57
CA ASP A 156 -0.72 3.76 -24.42
C ASP A 156 -0.01 3.51 -23.08
N TYR A 157 0.06 4.54 -22.20
CA TYR A 157 0.50 4.44 -20.81
C TYR A 157 -0.65 4.75 -19.85
N ARG A 158 -1.33 3.69 -19.40
CA ARG A 158 -2.50 3.84 -18.55
C ARG A 158 -2.12 4.16 -17.10
N ILE A 159 -2.71 5.22 -16.56
CA ILE A 159 -2.71 5.59 -15.13
C ILE A 159 -4.12 5.48 -14.53
N ALA A 160 -4.22 5.52 -13.20
CA ALA A 160 -5.50 5.62 -12.50
C ALA A 160 -6.23 6.92 -12.88
N ARG A 161 -7.55 6.85 -13.00
CA ARG A 161 -8.44 7.98 -13.28
C ARG A 161 -9.37 8.20 -12.10
N MET A 162 -10.09 9.32 -12.08
CA MET A 162 -11.06 9.65 -11.00
C MET A 162 -12.03 8.49 -10.67
N ARG A 163 -12.49 7.77 -11.66
CA ARG A 163 -13.39 6.62 -11.49
C ARG A 163 -12.72 5.39 -10.85
N ASP A 164 -11.41 5.33 -10.86
CA ASP A 164 -10.62 4.24 -10.30
C ASP A 164 -10.24 4.54 -8.83
N THR A 165 -10.41 5.80 -8.38
CA THR A 165 -10.06 6.27 -7.04
C THR A 165 -11.02 5.71 -6.00
N PRO A 166 -10.51 5.03 -4.93
CA PRO A 166 -11.31 4.57 -3.81
C PRO A 166 -11.68 5.72 -2.87
N GLU A 167 -12.51 5.44 -1.88
CA GLU A 167 -12.59 6.27 -0.68
C GLU A 167 -11.26 6.17 0.07
N ILE A 168 -10.65 7.31 0.43
CA ILE A 168 -9.38 7.35 1.17
C ILE A 168 -9.58 8.10 2.47
N ASN A 169 -9.27 7.43 3.59
CA ASN A 169 -9.37 8.00 4.94
C ASN A 169 -7.97 8.06 5.56
N VAL A 170 -7.49 9.26 5.87
CA VAL A 170 -6.17 9.48 6.46
C VAL A 170 -6.31 9.98 7.88
N SER A 171 -5.56 9.39 8.80
CA SER A 171 -5.39 9.87 10.18
C SER A 171 -3.93 10.08 10.51
N ILE A 172 -3.64 11.12 11.29
CA ILE A 172 -2.30 11.48 11.73
C ILE A 172 -2.17 11.10 13.21
N VAL A 173 -1.14 10.35 13.56
CA VAL A 173 -0.82 10.05 14.96
C VAL A 173 -0.36 11.34 15.63
N LYS A 174 -0.94 11.64 16.79
CA LYS A 174 -0.45 12.77 17.59
C LYS A 174 0.91 12.43 18.18
N ASN A 175 1.95 13.11 17.70
CA ASN A 175 3.33 12.91 18.12
C ASN A 175 4.04 14.27 18.11
N ASP A 176 4.68 14.62 19.21
CA ASP A 176 5.38 15.91 19.39
C ASP A 176 6.89 15.81 19.08
N SER A 177 7.36 14.69 18.51
CA SER A 177 8.73 14.55 18.02
C SER A 177 9.00 15.50 16.84
N ALA A 178 10.28 15.65 16.47
CA ALA A 178 10.65 16.44 15.30
C ALA A 178 9.87 16.04 14.04
N PRO A 179 9.46 17.01 13.20
CA PRO A 179 8.78 16.70 11.94
C PRO A 179 9.66 15.88 10.99
N THR A 180 9.08 14.88 10.35
CA THR A 180 9.76 14.05 9.34
C THR A 180 9.07 14.12 7.99
N GLY A 181 9.71 13.61 6.92
CA GLY A 181 9.23 13.71 5.55
C GLY A 181 7.92 12.96 5.30
N THR A 182 6.96 13.59 4.65
CA THR A 182 5.63 13.01 4.37
C THR A 182 5.35 12.81 2.88
N GLY A 183 6.32 13.13 2.01
CA GLY A 183 6.12 13.07 0.56
C GLY A 183 5.94 11.66 -0.01
N GLU A 184 6.48 10.63 0.63
CA GLU A 184 6.72 9.32 0.03
C GLU A 184 6.09 8.12 0.77
N PRO A 185 5.86 8.18 2.12
CA PRO A 185 5.64 6.97 2.92
C PRO A 185 4.42 6.14 2.53
N ALA A 186 3.35 6.73 1.99
CA ALA A 186 2.14 5.99 1.61
C ALA A 186 2.19 5.32 0.23
N THR A 187 3.19 5.67 -0.60
CA THR A 187 3.27 5.17 -1.98
C THR A 187 3.59 3.68 -2.06
N SER A 188 4.42 3.18 -1.16
CA SER A 188 4.84 1.77 -1.15
C SER A 188 3.86 0.82 -0.48
N PRO A 189 3.30 1.09 0.72
CA PRO A 189 2.50 0.11 1.46
C PRO A 189 1.12 -0.15 0.83
N ILE A 190 0.59 0.76 0.00
CA ILE A 190 -0.67 0.52 -0.70
C ILE A 190 -0.59 -0.68 -1.66
N VAL A 191 0.58 -0.93 -2.24
CA VAL A 191 0.78 -2.04 -3.19
C VAL A 191 0.56 -3.40 -2.51
N PRO A 192 1.31 -3.77 -1.44
CA PRO A 192 1.06 -5.02 -0.72
C PRO A 192 -0.29 -5.02 0.02
N ALA A 193 -0.80 -3.89 0.49
CA ALA A 193 -2.14 -3.85 1.08
C ALA A 193 -3.20 -4.36 0.08
N ILE A 194 -3.16 -3.91 -1.19
CA ILE A 194 -4.07 -4.39 -2.24
C ILE A 194 -3.83 -5.87 -2.55
N THR A 195 -2.58 -6.31 -2.71
CA THR A 195 -2.30 -7.71 -3.09
C THR A 195 -2.62 -8.69 -1.96
N ASN A 196 -2.44 -8.31 -0.69
CA ASN A 196 -2.86 -9.07 0.47
C ASN A 196 -4.40 -9.11 0.60
N ALA A 197 -5.10 -8.01 0.26
CA ALA A 197 -6.56 -7.98 0.19
C ALA A 197 -7.11 -8.91 -0.91
N ILE A 198 -6.46 -8.98 -2.08
CA ILE A 198 -6.80 -9.94 -3.13
C ILE A 198 -6.64 -11.37 -2.62
N PHE A 199 -5.55 -11.67 -1.92
CA PHE A 199 -5.36 -12.99 -1.33
C PHE A 199 -6.46 -13.32 -0.31
N ALA A 200 -6.80 -12.38 0.57
CA ALA A 200 -7.87 -12.57 1.54
C ALA A 200 -9.23 -12.85 0.88
N ALA A 201 -9.51 -12.24 -0.27
CA ALA A 201 -10.74 -12.42 -1.03
C ALA A 201 -10.80 -13.71 -1.86
N THR A 202 -9.64 -14.19 -2.38
CA THR A 202 -9.61 -15.23 -3.43
C THR A 202 -8.69 -16.42 -3.13
N GLY A 203 -7.83 -16.32 -2.13
CA GLY A 203 -6.76 -17.29 -1.88
C GLY A 203 -5.58 -17.19 -2.86
N LYS A 204 -5.58 -16.22 -3.79
CA LYS A 204 -4.58 -16.11 -4.85
C LYS A 204 -3.51 -15.07 -4.53
N ARG A 205 -2.25 -15.50 -4.46
CA ARG A 205 -1.11 -14.59 -4.26
C ARG A 205 -0.68 -13.92 -5.56
N ILE A 206 -0.53 -12.61 -5.51
CA ILE A 206 0.02 -11.81 -6.61
C ILE A 206 1.54 -11.75 -6.46
N ARG A 207 2.26 -12.20 -7.49
CA ARG A 207 3.73 -12.31 -7.52
C ARG A 207 4.39 -11.34 -8.50
N SER A 208 3.62 -10.67 -9.32
CA SER A 208 4.12 -9.72 -10.33
C SER A 208 3.17 -8.53 -10.46
N LEU A 209 3.73 -7.40 -10.85
CA LEU A 209 3.03 -6.15 -11.10
C LEU A 209 3.24 -5.71 -12.56
N PRO A 210 2.33 -4.94 -13.13
CA PRO A 210 1.03 -4.56 -12.57
C PRO A 210 0.05 -5.75 -12.48
N ILE A 211 -0.94 -5.63 -11.59
CA ILE A 211 -2.02 -6.62 -11.43
C ILE A 211 -2.80 -6.76 -12.75
N GLY A 212 -3.17 -5.63 -13.32
CA GLY A 212 -3.64 -5.47 -14.69
C GLY A 212 -4.60 -6.56 -15.19
N LYS A 213 -4.11 -7.37 -16.12
CA LYS A 213 -4.87 -8.44 -16.79
C LYS A 213 -4.66 -9.81 -16.16
N GLN A 214 -4.08 -9.90 -14.97
CA GLN A 214 -3.88 -11.18 -14.30
C GLN A 214 -5.23 -11.83 -13.96
N LYS A 215 -5.28 -13.15 -14.08
CA LYS A 215 -6.46 -13.92 -13.73
C LYS A 215 -6.56 -13.99 -12.19
N LEU A 216 -7.57 -13.38 -11.59
CA LEU A 216 -7.76 -13.27 -10.14
C LEU A 216 -8.69 -14.35 -9.55
N VAL A 217 -9.38 -15.10 -10.37
CA VAL A 217 -10.25 -16.23 -10.02
C VAL A 217 -9.96 -17.41 -10.90
#